data_2fe86b257717fcb72363e970e8a174c6
#
_entry.id   2fe86b257717fcb72363e970e8a174c6
#
_cell.length_a   1.000
_cell.length_b   1.000
_cell.length_c   1.000
_cell.angle_alpha   90.00
_cell.angle_beta   90.00
_cell.angle_gamma   90.00
#
_symmetry.space_group_name_H-M   'P 1'
#
loop_
_entity.id
_entity.type
_entity.pdbx_description
1 polymer ?
#
loop_
_entity_poly.entity_id
_entity_poly.type
_entity_poly.pdbx_seq_one_letter_code
_entity_poly.pdbx_strand_id
1 'polypeptide(L)'
;MKTEGRGDAQLDATMPATAFDVGGEPALGEPSPPAPQSFVEPQLTEEPVVSANVPAAAALLAAKGLAAVPDPEFVPAPTPTRQGSSATPIAAILMIMGAVLCFTLLDSTAKMLVLADAPFGALVGAGATAALFVVWARLAVHAALYGVVSGVLHKRPIMRANSWPLQIIRALCLSGATMFNFAALQYLQLAETVAIFFVAPLVVTALAGPMLGEWVGWRRWLAIVGGFIGVLVMARPGTSIFQPALALSVLSMLSYSMYMLMTRMLANRETPESLVFISAFVPMVLLTPALIWNWTPPTTLPQLVLVLTLGVYGLVGHFLFVRAYKLASTGALAPYTYVQIPFMVLFGWVLFGDLPDGPTLLGISIIACAGLYILLRERQLAREERAALAGK
;
A
#
# COMPACT_ATOMS: atom_id res chain seq x y z
N MET A 1 17.00 -67.31 -1.58
CA MET A 1 17.46 -67.72 -0.26
C MET A 1 16.61 -66.95 0.72
N LYS A 2 15.52 -67.55 1.17
CA LYS A 2 15.16 -67.95 2.55
C LYS A 2 15.08 -66.75 3.47
N THR A 3 14.05 -66.42 4.20
CA THR A 3 12.79 -67.06 4.71
C THR A 3 12.23 -66.03 5.70
N GLU A 4 10.93 -65.78 5.64
CA GLU A 4 9.93 -66.14 6.66
C GLU A 4 10.16 -65.51 8.05
N GLY A 5 9.19 -64.99 8.77
CA GLY A 5 7.81 -65.22 8.92
C GLY A 5 7.23 -64.26 9.95
N ARG A 6 6.03 -63.83 9.81
CA ARG A 6 4.80 -64.35 10.47
C ARG A 6 4.75 -64.18 12.00
N GLY A 7 3.65 -63.58 12.47
CA GLY A 7 3.15 -63.73 13.83
C GLY A 7 1.97 -62.81 14.13
N ASP A 8 0.79 -63.22 13.75
CA ASP A 8 -0.53 -62.72 14.22
C ASP A 8 -0.73 -63.03 15.72
N ALA A 9 -1.51 -62.18 16.42
CA ALA A 9 -2.45 -62.65 17.43
C ALA A 9 -3.45 -61.56 17.80
N GLN A 10 -4.69 -61.78 17.35
CA GLN A 10 -5.93 -61.31 18.00
C GLN A 10 -6.15 -62.01 19.33
N LEU A 11 -7.00 -61.34 20.16
CA LEU A 11 -7.96 -61.91 21.16
C LEU A 11 -8.46 -60.70 21.99
N ASP A 12 -9.68 -60.16 21.82
CA ASP A 12 -11.04 -60.64 22.11
C ASP A 12 -11.32 -61.01 23.57
N ALA A 13 -12.33 -60.39 24.11
CA ALA A 13 -13.32 -60.93 25.08
C ALA A 13 -13.78 -59.93 26.16
N THR A 14 -14.94 -59.32 25.97
CA THR A 14 -16.21 -59.60 26.73
C THR A 14 -16.30 -59.15 28.19
N MET A 15 -17.38 -58.42 28.41
CA MET A 15 -18.13 -58.10 29.64
C MET A 15 -18.37 -59.28 30.61
N PRO A 16 -18.81 -59.06 31.90
CA PRO A 16 -20.21 -58.67 32.12
C PRO A 16 -20.48 -57.74 33.34
N ALA A 17 -21.73 -57.29 33.35
CA ALA A 17 -22.43 -56.55 34.40
C ALA A 17 -22.71 -57.42 35.65
N THR A 18 -22.77 -56.74 36.81
CA THR A 18 -23.66 -57.19 37.91
C THR A 18 -24.24 -55.99 38.65
N ALA A 19 -25.55 -55.97 38.72
CA ALA A 19 -26.41 -55.12 39.51
C ALA A 19 -26.33 -55.46 40.98
N PHE A 20 -26.48 -54.48 41.87
CA PHE A 20 -27.03 -54.66 43.19
C PHE A 20 -27.96 -53.52 43.55
N ASP A 21 -29.19 -53.90 43.72
CA ASP A 21 -30.33 -53.12 44.21
C ASP A 21 -30.39 -53.24 45.74
N VAL A 22 -30.50 -52.11 46.47
CA VAL A 22 -31.05 -52.10 47.81
C VAL A 22 -31.78 -50.78 48.04
N GLY A 23 -33.06 -50.91 48.26
CA GLY A 23 -34.03 -49.88 48.54
C GLY A 23 -33.85 -49.17 49.88
N GLY A 24 -34.57 -48.06 50.04
CA GLY A 24 -34.75 -47.31 51.28
C GLY A 24 -35.47 -45.99 51.02
N GLU A 25 -36.72 -45.92 51.34
CA GLU A 25 -37.68 -44.82 51.32
C GLU A 25 -37.40 -43.72 52.38
N PRO A 26 -38.26 -42.70 52.54
CA PRO A 26 -38.14 -41.37 51.98
C PRO A 26 -37.91 -40.29 53.07
N ALA A 27 -37.31 -39.18 52.70
CA ALA A 27 -37.21 -38.01 53.58
C ALA A 27 -37.56 -36.72 52.86
N LEU A 28 -38.70 -36.23 53.19
CA LEU A 28 -39.17 -34.83 53.40
C LEU A 28 -38.56 -33.73 52.49
N GLY A 29 -39.46 -33.11 51.81
CA GLY A 29 -39.38 -31.97 50.89
C GLY A 29 -38.54 -30.78 51.34
N GLU A 30 -37.71 -30.36 50.38
CA GLU A 30 -37.23 -28.99 50.30
C GLU A 30 -38.06 -28.24 49.25
N PRO A 31 -38.39 -26.97 49.49
CA PRO A 31 -39.16 -26.18 48.51
C PRO A 31 -38.32 -25.80 47.31
N SER A 32 -38.92 -26.02 46.16
CA SER A 32 -38.36 -25.59 44.85
C SER A 32 -38.01 -24.11 44.83
N PRO A 33 -36.88 -23.73 44.22
CA PRO A 33 -36.54 -22.33 44.00
C PRO A 33 -37.57 -21.71 43.04
N PRO A 34 -37.95 -20.43 43.23
CA PRO A 34 -38.88 -19.75 42.34
C PRO A 34 -38.30 -19.62 40.94
N ALA A 35 -39.18 -19.79 39.95
CA ALA A 35 -38.90 -19.61 38.55
C ALA A 35 -38.24 -18.22 38.28
N PRO A 36 -37.26 -18.13 37.37
CA PRO A 36 -36.67 -16.86 37.03
C PRO A 36 -37.75 -15.94 36.43
N GLN A 37 -37.97 -14.81 37.09
CA GLN A 37 -38.82 -13.75 36.58
C GLN A 37 -38.29 -13.32 35.24
N SER A 38 -39.14 -13.33 34.22
CA SER A 38 -38.90 -12.78 32.90
C SER A 38 -38.50 -11.30 33.04
N PHE A 39 -37.22 -11.01 32.81
CA PHE A 39 -36.76 -9.66 32.67
C PHE A 39 -37.42 -9.09 31.40
N VAL A 40 -38.36 -8.20 31.60
CA VAL A 40 -38.95 -7.37 30.55
C VAL A 40 -37.85 -6.37 30.20
N GLU A 41 -37.18 -6.61 29.08
CA GLU A 41 -36.28 -5.66 28.45
C GLU A 41 -37.08 -4.39 28.14
N PRO A 42 -36.64 -3.20 28.58
CA PRO A 42 -37.25 -1.96 28.13
C PRO A 42 -36.94 -1.82 26.65
N GLN A 43 -37.97 -1.82 25.81
CA GLN A 43 -37.90 -1.42 24.42
C GLN A 43 -37.42 0.04 24.37
N LEU A 44 -36.11 0.22 24.25
CA LEU A 44 -35.53 1.47 23.78
C LEU A 44 -35.95 1.58 22.32
N THR A 45 -36.92 2.42 22.04
CA THR A 45 -37.17 2.98 20.70
C THR A 45 -35.92 3.77 20.33
N GLU A 46 -34.98 3.12 19.65
CA GLU A 46 -33.89 3.81 18.96
C GLU A 46 -34.52 4.61 17.83
N GLU A 47 -34.77 5.89 18.09
CA GLU A 47 -34.82 6.86 17.00
C GLU A 47 -33.46 6.79 16.28
N PRO A 48 -33.44 6.68 14.95
CA PRO A 48 -32.18 6.71 14.22
C PRO A 48 -31.54 8.09 14.42
N VAL A 49 -30.47 8.15 15.21
CA VAL A 49 -29.59 9.30 15.26
C VAL A 49 -28.96 9.39 13.86
N VAL A 50 -29.60 10.15 13.00
CA VAL A 50 -29.03 10.58 11.72
C VAL A 50 -27.81 11.44 12.08
N SER A 51 -26.65 10.81 12.06
CA SER A 51 -25.36 11.49 12.17
C SER A 51 -25.26 12.48 11.01
N ALA A 52 -25.50 13.75 11.30
CA ALA A 52 -25.44 14.86 10.36
C ALA A 52 -23.99 15.25 10.04
N ASN A 53 -23.18 14.33 9.54
CA ASN A 53 -21.86 14.66 8.97
C ASN A 53 -21.46 13.69 7.84
N VAL A 54 -22.24 13.71 6.75
CA VAL A 54 -21.76 13.16 5.48
C VAL A 54 -20.86 14.24 4.88
N PRO A 55 -19.56 13.97 4.63
CA PRO A 55 -18.67 14.96 4.02
C PRO A 55 -19.26 15.44 2.68
N ALA A 56 -19.14 16.73 2.41
CA ALA A 56 -19.71 17.38 1.21
C ALA A 56 -19.32 16.68 -0.11
N ALA A 57 -18.14 16.03 -0.14
CA ALA A 57 -17.69 15.24 -1.29
C ALA A 57 -18.49 13.95 -1.47
N ALA A 58 -18.89 13.28 -0.38
CA ALA A 58 -19.73 12.08 -0.45
C ALA A 58 -21.16 12.44 -0.85
N ALA A 59 -21.68 13.57 -0.36
CA ALA A 59 -22.97 14.11 -0.78
C ALA A 59 -22.97 14.54 -2.28
N LEU A 60 -21.87 15.07 -2.78
CA LEU A 60 -21.72 15.45 -4.19
C LEU A 60 -21.65 14.21 -5.10
N LEU A 61 -20.99 13.14 -4.66
CA LEU A 61 -20.93 11.86 -5.38
C LEU A 61 -22.28 11.14 -5.37
N ALA A 62 -23.01 11.21 -4.25
CA ALA A 62 -24.37 10.67 -4.13
C ALA A 62 -25.36 11.44 -5.04
N ALA A 63 -25.28 12.76 -5.07
CA ALA A 63 -26.13 13.62 -5.91
C ALA A 63 -25.90 13.42 -7.43
N LYS A 64 -24.74 12.87 -7.83
CA LYS A 64 -24.42 12.56 -9.24
C LYS A 64 -24.72 11.10 -9.62
N GLY A 65 -25.44 10.33 -8.81
CA GLY A 65 -25.77 8.93 -9.10
C GLY A 65 -24.57 7.97 -9.09
N LEU A 66 -23.40 8.42 -8.62
CA LEU A 66 -22.17 7.64 -8.52
C LEU A 66 -22.05 6.87 -7.18
N ALA A 67 -23.03 7.04 -6.29
CA ALA A 67 -23.07 6.43 -4.97
C ALA A 67 -24.46 5.83 -4.65
N ALA A 68 -25.04 5.02 -5.53
CA ALA A 68 -26.08 4.10 -5.13
C ALA A 68 -25.41 2.84 -4.58
N VAL A 69 -25.11 2.83 -3.28
CA VAL A 69 -24.60 1.66 -2.59
C VAL A 69 -25.76 1.08 -1.78
N PRO A 70 -26.20 -0.19 -2.04
CA PRO A 70 -26.97 -0.91 -1.04
C PRO A 70 -26.08 -1.07 0.19
N ASP A 71 -26.61 -0.80 1.38
CA ASP A 71 -25.91 -1.06 2.64
C ASP A 71 -25.47 -2.53 2.69
N PRO A 72 -24.17 -2.82 2.60
CA PRO A 72 -23.69 -4.11 3.02
C PRO A 72 -23.63 -4.07 4.54
N GLU A 73 -24.14 -5.09 5.21
CA GLU A 73 -23.87 -5.34 6.62
C GLU A 73 -22.44 -4.93 6.93
N PHE A 74 -22.29 -3.90 7.75
CA PHE A 74 -20.99 -3.44 8.22
C PHE A 74 -20.35 -4.57 9.00
N VAL A 75 -19.53 -5.37 8.34
CA VAL A 75 -18.59 -6.26 9.01
C VAL A 75 -17.44 -5.35 9.46
N PRO A 76 -17.36 -5.03 10.75
CA PRO A 76 -16.24 -4.23 11.26
C PRO A 76 -14.97 -4.96 10.86
N ALA A 77 -14.03 -4.23 10.27
CA ALA A 77 -12.70 -4.76 9.98
C ALA A 77 -12.21 -5.45 11.26
N PRO A 78 -11.59 -6.65 11.15
CA PRO A 78 -11.07 -7.34 12.32
C PRO A 78 -10.19 -6.33 13.05
N THR A 79 -10.59 -5.99 14.27
CA THR A 79 -9.79 -5.14 15.17
C THR A 79 -8.38 -5.69 15.12
N PRO A 80 -7.37 -4.83 14.84
CA PRO A 80 -6.00 -5.30 14.79
C PRO A 80 -5.74 -6.01 16.11
N THR A 81 -5.52 -7.31 16.03
CA THR A 81 -5.23 -8.15 17.19
C THR A 81 -4.19 -7.43 18.03
N ARG A 82 -4.50 -7.24 19.28
CA ARG A 82 -3.72 -6.62 20.35
C ARG A 82 -2.32 -7.25 20.36
N GLN A 83 -1.46 -6.82 19.44
CA GLN A 83 -0.05 -7.15 19.51
C GLN A 83 0.52 -6.27 20.62
N GLY A 84 0.76 -6.90 21.76
CA GLY A 84 1.58 -6.33 22.80
C GLY A 84 2.86 -5.75 22.18
N SER A 85 3.54 -4.84 22.86
CA SER A 85 4.75 -4.14 22.44
C SER A 85 5.92 -5.12 22.18
N SER A 86 5.75 -6.03 21.24
CA SER A 86 6.85 -6.84 20.71
C SER A 86 7.63 -5.97 19.73
N ALA A 87 8.95 -6.05 19.80
CA ALA A 87 9.85 -5.43 18.83
C ALA A 87 9.36 -5.74 17.41
N THR A 88 9.45 -4.75 16.51
CA THR A 88 9.07 -4.94 15.10
C THR A 88 9.77 -6.18 14.55
N PRO A 89 9.05 -7.17 13.99
CA PRO A 89 9.67 -8.40 13.51
C PRO A 89 10.77 -8.08 12.49
N ILE A 90 11.95 -8.68 12.65
CA ILE A 90 13.08 -8.48 11.71
C ILE A 90 12.65 -8.80 10.28
N ALA A 91 11.81 -9.83 10.10
CA ALA A 91 11.25 -10.18 8.80
C ALA A 91 10.48 -9.02 8.16
N ALA A 92 9.70 -8.24 8.91
CA ALA A 92 8.99 -7.08 8.39
C ALA A 92 9.95 -5.97 7.96
N ILE A 93 11.03 -5.76 8.74
CA ILE A 93 12.08 -4.78 8.41
C ILE A 93 12.80 -5.20 7.12
N LEU A 94 13.20 -6.45 7.00
CA LEU A 94 13.87 -6.96 5.80
C LEU A 94 12.96 -6.91 4.57
N MET A 95 11.67 -7.21 4.73
CA MET A 95 10.71 -7.09 3.63
C MET A 95 10.52 -5.64 3.18
N ILE A 96 10.40 -4.67 4.08
CA ILE A 96 10.25 -3.26 3.67
C ILE A 96 11.53 -2.73 3.03
N MET A 97 12.71 -3.11 3.52
CA MET A 97 13.98 -2.74 2.90
C MET A 97 14.13 -3.38 1.51
N GLY A 98 13.74 -4.64 1.35
CA GLY A 98 13.71 -5.31 0.05
C GLY A 98 12.73 -4.65 -0.91
N ALA A 99 11.55 -4.22 -0.45
CA ALA A 99 10.59 -3.48 -1.25
C ALA A 99 11.16 -2.14 -1.75
N VAL A 100 11.78 -1.39 -0.83
CA VAL A 100 12.42 -0.10 -1.13
C VAL A 100 13.57 -0.27 -2.13
N LEU A 101 14.38 -1.32 -2.00
CA LEU A 101 15.43 -1.64 -2.97
C LEU A 101 14.81 -1.96 -4.34
N CYS A 102 13.73 -2.75 -4.41
CA CYS A 102 13.03 -3.03 -5.66
C CYS A 102 12.51 -1.75 -6.32
N PHE A 103 11.95 -0.81 -5.55
CA PHE A 103 11.50 0.47 -6.09
C PHE A 103 12.66 1.34 -6.57
N THR A 104 13.80 1.33 -5.88
CA THR A 104 15.01 2.02 -6.33
C THR A 104 15.52 1.44 -7.64
N LEU A 105 15.60 0.10 -7.75
CA LEU A 105 16.00 -0.59 -8.98
C LEU A 105 15.01 -0.31 -10.11
N LEU A 106 13.72 -0.25 -9.83
CA LEU A 106 12.69 0.10 -10.79
C LEU A 106 12.91 1.51 -11.37
N ASP A 107 13.08 2.52 -10.51
CA ASP A 107 13.28 3.90 -10.96
C ASP A 107 14.63 4.07 -11.67
N SER A 108 15.69 3.41 -11.20
CA SER A 108 16.99 3.40 -11.85
C SER A 108 16.91 2.78 -13.24
N THR A 109 16.23 1.64 -13.37
CA THR A 109 16.02 0.95 -14.67
C THR A 109 15.17 1.81 -15.60
N ALA A 110 14.12 2.46 -15.07
CA ALA A 110 13.30 3.39 -15.86
C ALA A 110 14.15 4.56 -16.37
N LYS A 111 14.99 5.16 -15.52
CA LYS A 111 15.90 6.25 -15.91
C LYS A 111 16.87 5.80 -17.01
N MET A 112 17.45 4.59 -16.92
CA MET A 112 18.31 4.03 -17.95
C MET A 112 17.60 3.90 -19.31
N LEU A 113 16.32 3.55 -19.32
CA LEU A 113 15.54 3.36 -20.54
C LEU A 113 15.08 4.67 -21.18
N VAL A 114 14.80 5.72 -20.37
CA VAL A 114 14.28 6.99 -20.87
C VAL A 114 15.39 8.01 -21.19
N LEU A 115 16.62 7.80 -20.73
CA LEU A 115 17.78 8.64 -21.05
C LEU A 115 18.45 8.14 -22.33
N ALA A 116 18.58 9.04 -23.34
CA ALA A 116 19.27 8.73 -24.58
C ALA A 116 20.79 8.53 -24.37
N ASP A 117 21.38 9.32 -23.47
CA ASP A 117 22.82 9.45 -23.25
C ASP A 117 23.28 8.86 -21.91
N ALA A 118 22.57 7.85 -21.38
CA ALA A 118 23.00 7.19 -20.16
C ALA A 118 24.44 6.60 -20.34
N PRO A 119 25.29 6.62 -19.30
CA PRO A 119 26.65 6.06 -19.36
C PRO A 119 26.72 4.61 -19.87
N PHE A 120 25.61 3.87 -19.67
CA PHE A 120 25.40 2.51 -20.20
C PHE A 120 24.63 2.48 -21.52
N GLY A 121 24.37 3.64 -22.17
CA GLY A 121 23.62 3.71 -23.42
C GLY A 121 24.26 2.89 -24.53
N ALA A 122 25.60 2.81 -24.58
CA ALA A 122 26.34 1.95 -25.52
C ALA A 122 26.10 0.45 -25.25
N LEU A 123 25.85 0.06 -24.00
CA LEU A 123 25.55 -1.33 -23.60
C LEU A 123 24.07 -1.68 -23.82
N VAL A 124 23.19 -0.70 -23.68
CA VAL A 124 21.72 -0.89 -23.76
C VAL A 124 21.21 -0.72 -25.19
N GLY A 125 22.02 -0.10 -26.09
CA GLY A 125 21.62 0.25 -27.44
C GLY A 125 21.06 1.67 -27.52
N ALA A 126 21.63 2.49 -28.38
CA ALA A 126 21.30 3.91 -28.50
C ALA A 126 19.84 4.16 -28.88
N GLY A 127 19.13 4.93 -28.06
CA GLY A 127 17.80 5.45 -28.32
C GLY A 127 16.97 5.50 -27.04
N ALA A 128 16.53 6.70 -26.67
CA ALA A 128 15.61 6.87 -25.56
C ALA A 128 14.28 6.14 -25.86
N THR A 129 13.90 5.25 -24.97
CA THR A 129 12.58 4.64 -25.03
C THR A 129 11.56 5.66 -24.51
N ALA A 130 10.48 5.91 -25.24
CA ALA A 130 9.47 6.85 -24.80
C ALA A 130 8.94 6.48 -23.42
N ALA A 131 8.89 7.44 -22.51
CA ALA A 131 8.41 7.20 -21.14
C ALA A 131 7.04 6.53 -21.13
N LEU A 132 6.16 6.85 -22.07
CA LEU A 132 4.87 6.23 -22.25
C LEU A 132 4.97 4.72 -22.49
N PHE A 133 5.89 4.30 -23.39
CA PHE A 133 6.12 2.88 -23.67
C PHE A 133 6.68 2.15 -22.44
N VAL A 134 7.62 2.77 -21.73
CA VAL A 134 8.22 2.18 -20.50
C VAL A 134 7.16 1.97 -19.41
N VAL A 135 6.27 2.96 -19.21
CA VAL A 135 5.12 2.83 -18.28
C VAL A 135 4.19 1.72 -18.70
N TRP A 136 3.78 1.71 -19.98
CA TRP A 136 2.89 0.68 -20.50
C TRP A 136 3.48 -0.73 -20.36
N ALA A 137 4.73 -0.92 -20.76
CA ALA A 137 5.42 -2.19 -20.69
C ALA A 137 5.55 -2.70 -19.24
N ARG A 138 5.90 -1.82 -18.30
CA ARG A 138 5.89 -2.12 -16.87
C ARG A 138 4.53 -2.63 -16.40
N LEU A 139 3.44 -1.92 -16.79
CA LEU A 139 2.09 -2.30 -16.42
C LEU A 139 1.65 -3.61 -17.06
N ALA A 140 2.02 -3.84 -18.33
CA ALA A 140 1.73 -5.07 -19.05
C ALA A 140 2.41 -6.29 -18.41
N VAL A 141 3.71 -6.18 -18.10
CA VAL A 141 4.44 -7.26 -17.42
C VAL A 141 3.87 -7.51 -16.01
N HIS A 142 3.58 -6.44 -15.26
CA HIS A 142 2.96 -6.57 -13.93
C HIS A 142 1.58 -7.26 -14.01
N ALA A 143 0.70 -6.81 -14.92
CA ALA A 143 -0.63 -7.39 -15.10
C ALA A 143 -0.55 -8.86 -15.55
N ALA A 144 0.35 -9.18 -16.47
CA ALA A 144 0.56 -10.56 -16.96
C ALA A 144 1.04 -11.47 -15.82
N LEU A 145 2.11 -11.10 -15.12
CA LEU A 145 2.66 -11.89 -14.02
C LEU A 145 1.65 -12.08 -12.89
N TYR A 146 1.02 -10.98 -12.43
CA TYR A 146 0.05 -11.06 -11.35
C TYR A 146 -1.21 -11.80 -11.77
N GLY A 147 -1.67 -11.59 -13.02
CA GLY A 147 -2.81 -12.31 -13.62
C GLY A 147 -2.57 -13.81 -13.67
N VAL A 148 -1.38 -14.24 -14.09
CA VAL A 148 -1.02 -15.66 -14.11
C VAL A 148 -0.93 -16.22 -12.69
N VAL A 149 -0.18 -15.58 -11.80
CA VAL A 149 0.03 -16.09 -10.44
C VAL A 149 -1.27 -16.09 -9.63
N SER A 150 -1.99 -14.99 -9.57
CA SER A 150 -3.19 -14.87 -8.73
C SER A 150 -4.45 -15.35 -9.41
N GLY A 151 -4.62 -15.05 -10.70
CA GLY A 151 -5.82 -15.42 -11.47
C GLY A 151 -5.84 -16.87 -11.87
N VAL A 152 -4.77 -17.36 -12.51
CA VAL A 152 -4.71 -18.70 -13.06
C VAL A 152 -4.28 -19.73 -12.02
N LEU A 153 -3.13 -19.53 -11.36
CA LEU A 153 -2.58 -20.53 -10.42
C LEU A 153 -3.36 -20.60 -9.11
N HIS A 154 -3.74 -19.46 -8.53
CA HIS A 154 -4.48 -19.41 -7.26
C HIS A 154 -6.00 -19.25 -7.43
N LYS A 155 -6.49 -19.13 -8.67
CA LYS A 155 -7.93 -18.97 -9.01
C LYS A 155 -8.62 -17.86 -8.20
N ARG A 156 -7.92 -16.75 -7.93
CA ARG A 156 -8.45 -15.61 -7.19
C ARG A 156 -9.30 -14.72 -8.11
N PRO A 157 -10.38 -14.10 -7.61
CA PRO A 157 -11.23 -13.20 -8.41
C PRO A 157 -10.56 -11.84 -8.60
N ILE A 158 -9.57 -11.75 -9.51
CA ILE A 158 -8.73 -10.55 -9.73
C ILE A 158 -9.46 -9.40 -10.45
N MET A 159 -10.56 -9.68 -11.16
CA MET A 159 -11.35 -8.69 -11.92
C MET A 159 -12.66 -8.28 -11.23
N ARG A 160 -12.86 -8.69 -9.98
CA ARG A 160 -14.07 -8.32 -9.23
C ARG A 160 -13.88 -6.95 -8.59
N ALA A 161 -14.77 -6.01 -8.92
CA ALA A 161 -14.79 -4.67 -8.32
C ALA A 161 -16.22 -4.30 -7.91
N ASN A 162 -16.37 -3.81 -6.68
CA ASN A 162 -17.66 -3.32 -6.16
C ASN A 162 -17.92 -1.89 -6.63
N SER A 163 -16.85 -1.10 -6.87
CA SER A 163 -16.93 0.28 -7.37
C SER A 163 -15.95 0.52 -8.51
N TRP A 164 -16.37 0.22 -9.75
CA TRP A 164 -15.56 0.42 -10.95
C TRP A 164 -15.08 1.85 -11.15
N PRO A 165 -15.92 2.92 -11.02
CA PRO A 165 -15.45 4.28 -11.22
C PRO A 165 -14.29 4.66 -10.30
N LEU A 166 -14.39 4.35 -9.01
CA LEU A 166 -13.32 4.64 -8.04
C LEU A 166 -12.06 3.82 -8.32
N GLN A 167 -12.21 2.55 -8.71
CA GLN A 167 -11.08 1.70 -9.10
C GLN A 167 -10.35 2.24 -10.33
N ILE A 168 -11.09 2.69 -11.37
CA ILE A 168 -10.52 3.28 -12.57
C ILE A 168 -9.76 4.56 -12.24
N ILE A 169 -10.40 5.51 -11.52
CA ILE A 169 -9.75 6.77 -11.16
C ILE A 169 -8.49 6.50 -10.32
N ARG A 170 -8.56 5.59 -9.35
CA ARG A 170 -7.42 5.18 -8.55
C ARG A 170 -6.28 4.61 -9.41
N ALA A 171 -6.62 3.74 -10.35
CA ALA A 171 -5.65 3.12 -11.26
C ALA A 171 -5.00 4.18 -12.17
N LEU A 172 -5.77 5.16 -12.65
CA LEU A 172 -5.26 6.29 -13.43
C LEU A 172 -4.35 7.20 -12.59
N CYS A 173 -4.66 7.42 -11.32
CA CYS A 173 -3.79 8.17 -10.41
C CYS A 173 -2.45 7.47 -10.22
N LEU A 174 -2.41 6.14 -10.04
CA LEU A 174 -1.17 5.39 -9.94
C LEU A 174 -0.36 5.42 -11.24
N SER A 175 -1.05 5.25 -12.37
CA SER A 175 -0.41 5.33 -13.68
C SER A 175 0.12 6.73 -13.98
N GLY A 176 -0.64 7.76 -13.64
CA GLY A 176 -0.22 9.16 -13.75
C GLY A 176 1.01 9.45 -12.89
N ALA A 177 1.02 8.97 -11.65
CA ALA A 177 2.18 9.08 -10.79
C ALA A 177 3.43 8.46 -11.44
N THR A 178 3.31 7.25 -12.00
CA THR A 178 4.41 6.57 -12.68
C THR A 178 4.84 7.31 -13.95
N MET A 179 3.87 7.78 -14.75
CA MET A 179 4.13 8.49 -16.01
C MET A 179 4.89 9.80 -15.76
N PHE A 180 4.41 10.61 -14.83
CA PHE A 180 5.07 11.86 -14.47
C PHE A 180 6.43 11.64 -13.83
N ASN A 181 6.60 10.58 -13.00
CA ASN A 181 7.91 10.24 -12.43
C ASN A 181 8.90 9.84 -13.52
N PHE A 182 8.53 8.95 -14.43
CA PHE A 182 9.42 8.51 -15.50
C PHE A 182 9.75 9.63 -16.51
N ALA A 183 8.79 10.53 -16.74
CA ALA A 183 9.06 11.74 -17.51
C ALA A 183 10.04 12.69 -16.78
N ALA A 184 9.91 12.83 -15.45
CA ALA A 184 10.81 13.64 -14.64
C ALA A 184 12.24 13.08 -14.62
N LEU A 185 12.40 11.76 -14.58
CA LEU A 185 13.69 11.07 -14.55
C LEU A 185 14.55 11.33 -15.79
N GLN A 186 13.97 11.83 -16.89
CA GLN A 186 14.74 12.27 -18.07
C GLN A 186 15.57 13.53 -17.77
N TYR A 187 15.19 14.31 -16.78
CA TYR A 187 15.77 15.63 -16.50
C TYR A 187 16.33 15.74 -15.09
N LEU A 188 15.81 14.96 -14.15
CA LEU A 188 16.13 15.06 -12.73
C LEU A 188 16.99 13.89 -12.25
N GLN A 189 17.73 14.14 -11.16
CA GLN A 189 18.43 13.09 -10.44
C GLN A 189 17.45 12.16 -9.71
N LEU A 190 17.83 10.90 -9.49
CA LEU A 190 17.04 9.94 -8.71
C LEU A 190 16.74 10.45 -7.29
N ALA A 191 17.74 11.10 -6.66
CA ALA A 191 17.59 11.66 -5.33
C ALA A 191 16.58 12.80 -5.26
N GLU A 192 16.47 13.64 -6.29
CA GLU A 192 15.51 14.74 -6.37
C GLU A 192 14.08 14.22 -6.49
N THR A 193 13.84 13.26 -7.37
CA THR A 193 12.50 12.69 -7.57
C THR A 193 12.00 11.98 -6.33
N VAL A 194 12.83 11.17 -5.67
CA VAL A 194 12.43 10.47 -4.43
C VAL A 194 12.20 11.43 -3.28
N ALA A 195 13.00 12.50 -3.15
CA ALA A 195 12.80 13.49 -2.11
C ALA A 195 11.42 14.16 -2.21
N ILE A 196 11.04 14.60 -3.42
CA ILE A 196 9.70 15.17 -3.66
C ILE A 196 8.62 14.13 -3.35
N PHE A 197 8.83 12.87 -3.73
CA PHE A 197 7.87 11.81 -3.48
C PHE A 197 7.63 11.56 -1.97
N PHE A 198 8.63 11.80 -1.12
CA PHE A 198 8.46 11.72 0.34
C PHE A 198 7.58 12.83 0.94
N VAL A 199 7.17 13.84 0.17
CA VAL A 199 6.13 14.79 0.57
C VAL A 199 4.72 14.17 0.45
N ALA A 200 4.53 13.09 -0.28
CA ALA A 200 3.22 12.44 -0.48
C ALA A 200 2.48 12.13 0.83
N PRO A 201 3.08 11.55 1.89
CA PRO A 201 2.38 11.32 3.16
C PRO A 201 1.86 12.61 3.81
N LEU A 202 2.57 13.73 3.63
CA LEU A 202 2.16 15.04 4.13
C LEU A 202 0.90 15.51 3.39
N VAL A 203 0.90 15.38 2.07
CA VAL A 203 -0.24 15.72 1.20
C VAL A 203 -1.44 14.82 1.48
N VAL A 204 -1.23 13.51 1.63
CA VAL A 204 -2.30 12.57 2.03
C VAL A 204 -2.93 13.02 3.35
N THR A 205 -2.11 13.42 4.33
CA THR A 205 -2.59 13.91 5.62
C THR A 205 -3.42 15.19 5.46
N ALA A 206 -2.99 16.14 4.61
CA ALA A 206 -3.73 17.37 4.35
C ALA A 206 -5.08 17.10 3.66
N LEU A 207 -5.11 16.17 2.69
CA LEU A 207 -6.30 15.83 1.93
C LEU A 207 -7.27 14.93 2.71
N ALA A 208 -6.81 14.24 3.76
CA ALA A 208 -7.67 13.39 4.59
C ALA A 208 -8.79 14.20 5.28
N GLY A 209 -8.54 15.48 5.65
CA GLY A 209 -9.57 16.36 6.20
C GLY A 209 -10.79 16.50 5.29
N PRO A 210 -10.65 17.11 4.11
CA PRO A 210 -11.78 17.35 3.21
C PRO A 210 -12.36 16.07 2.58
N MET A 211 -11.59 14.99 2.42
CA MET A 211 -12.03 13.77 1.72
C MET A 211 -12.55 12.67 2.65
N LEU A 212 -12.01 12.56 3.86
CA LEU A 212 -12.37 11.52 4.83
C LEU A 212 -12.99 12.09 6.11
N GLY A 213 -13.06 13.42 6.26
CA GLY A 213 -13.53 14.07 7.49
C GLY A 213 -12.50 14.04 8.64
N GLU A 214 -11.27 13.60 8.38
CA GLU A 214 -10.21 13.48 9.37
C GLU A 214 -9.39 14.78 9.45
N TRP A 215 -9.87 15.76 10.19
CA TRP A 215 -9.21 17.06 10.32
C TRP A 215 -7.89 16.96 11.06
N VAL A 216 -6.88 17.59 10.50
CA VAL A 216 -5.51 17.60 11.03
C VAL A 216 -5.26 18.81 11.90
N GLY A 217 -4.56 18.59 13.03
CA GLY A 217 -4.14 19.68 13.92
C GLY A 217 -3.06 20.57 13.28
N TRP A 218 -2.94 21.81 13.79
CA TRP A 218 -2.01 22.83 13.29
C TRP A 218 -0.53 22.37 13.20
N ARG A 219 -0.11 21.49 14.11
CA ARG A 219 1.26 20.94 14.13
C ARG A 219 1.58 20.11 12.89
N ARG A 220 0.59 19.37 12.36
CA ARG A 220 0.75 18.61 11.10
C ARG A 220 0.81 19.58 9.91
N TRP A 221 0.07 20.68 9.95
CA TRP A 221 0.17 21.74 8.95
C TRP A 221 1.57 22.36 8.90
N LEU A 222 2.23 22.61 10.04
CA LEU A 222 3.62 23.09 10.07
C LEU A 222 4.58 22.10 9.38
N ALA A 223 4.42 20.80 9.60
CA ALA A 223 5.24 19.81 8.93
C ALA A 223 5.00 19.77 7.41
N ILE A 224 3.74 19.93 6.97
CA ILE A 224 3.39 20.01 5.54
C ILE A 224 4.10 21.22 4.91
N VAL A 225 4.00 22.41 5.54
CA VAL A 225 4.68 23.62 5.09
C VAL A 225 6.21 23.41 5.07
N GLY A 226 6.77 22.77 6.10
CA GLY A 226 8.19 22.41 6.15
C GLY A 226 8.62 21.53 4.97
N GLY A 227 7.83 20.50 4.65
CA GLY A 227 8.06 19.65 3.46
C GLY A 227 8.07 20.44 2.15
N PHE A 228 7.10 21.34 1.97
CA PHE A 228 7.08 22.23 0.80
C PHE A 228 8.26 23.19 0.75
N ILE A 229 8.69 23.75 1.89
CA ILE A 229 9.91 24.56 1.95
C ILE A 229 11.12 23.74 1.48
N GLY A 230 11.25 22.49 1.90
CA GLY A 230 12.31 21.60 1.42
C GLY A 230 12.29 21.42 -0.11
N VAL A 231 11.11 21.26 -0.70
CA VAL A 231 10.97 21.23 -2.18
C VAL A 231 11.41 22.56 -2.81
N LEU A 232 11.02 23.70 -2.26
CA LEU A 232 11.41 25.01 -2.78
C LEU A 232 12.93 25.25 -2.66
N VAL A 233 13.57 24.84 -1.57
CA VAL A 233 15.02 24.93 -1.39
C VAL A 233 15.74 24.11 -2.47
N MET A 234 15.24 22.90 -2.78
CA MET A 234 15.79 22.04 -3.83
C MET A 234 15.50 22.61 -5.22
N ALA A 235 14.29 23.10 -5.47
CA ALA A 235 13.85 23.61 -6.76
C ALA A 235 14.55 24.94 -7.17
N ARG A 236 14.97 25.76 -6.21
CA ARG A 236 15.61 27.07 -6.42
C ARG A 236 14.89 27.94 -7.47
N PRO A 237 13.59 28.21 -7.32
CA PRO A 237 12.83 28.97 -8.30
C PRO A 237 13.46 30.37 -8.47
N GLY A 238 13.49 30.86 -9.71
CA GLY A 238 14.08 32.18 -10.04
C GLY A 238 15.59 32.17 -10.28
N THR A 239 16.27 31.03 -10.21
CA THR A 239 17.67 30.86 -10.59
C THR A 239 17.81 30.26 -11.98
N SER A 240 18.97 30.39 -12.61
CA SER A 240 19.28 29.71 -13.88
C SER A 240 19.33 28.16 -13.74
N ILE A 241 19.37 27.65 -12.52
CA ILE A 241 19.41 26.21 -12.19
C ILE A 241 18.01 25.61 -12.08
N PHE A 242 16.96 26.47 -12.01
CA PHE A 242 15.57 26.00 -11.91
C PHE A 242 15.20 25.08 -13.07
N GLN A 243 14.75 23.88 -12.74
CA GLN A 243 14.31 22.90 -13.72
C GLN A 243 12.78 22.79 -13.73
N PRO A 244 12.10 23.17 -14.81
CA PRO A 244 10.63 23.01 -14.92
C PRO A 244 10.18 21.55 -14.76
N ALA A 245 11.07 20.59 -15.01
CA ALA A 245 10.82 19.16 -14.80
C ALA A 245 10.48 18.79 -13.35
N LEU A 246 10.85 19.61 -12.35
CA LEU A 246 10.40 19.45 -10.96
C LEU A 246 8.89 19.45 -10.84
N ALA A 247 8.17 20.18 -11.71
CA ALA A 247 6.72 20.15 -11.76
C ALA A 247 6.18 18.75 -12.08
N LEU A 248 6.87 17.96 -12.91
CA LEU A 248 6.50 16.58 -13.19
C LEU A 248 6.61 15.71 -11.93
N SER A 249 7.67 15.87 -11.13
CA SER A 249 7.80 15.15 -9.86
C SER A 249 6.74 15.57 -8.84
N VAL A 250 6.36 16.85 -8.80
CA VAL A 250 5.25 17.33 -7.96
C VAL A 250 3.91 16.74 -8.43
N LEU A 251 3.64 16.70 -9.74
CA LEU A 251 2.45 16.05 -10.30
C LEU A 251 2.43 14.55 -10.00
N SER A 252 3.58 13.89 -10.09
CA SER A 252 3.74 12.48 -9.70
C SER A 252 3.36 12.28 -8.23
N MET A 253 3.92 13.07 -7.34
CA MET A 253 3.65 13.04 -5.90
C MET A 253 2.18 13.29 -5.58
N LEU A 254 1.54 14.29 -6.21
CA LEU A 254 0.12 14.59 -6.04
C LEU A 254 -0.76 13.43 -6.54
N SER A 255 -0.45 12.87 -7.71
CA SER A 255 -1.16 11.72 -8.28
C SER A 255 -1.05 10.50 -7.37
N TYR A 256 0.13 10.24 -6.82
CA TYR A 256 0.35 9.15 -5.87
C TYR A 256 -0.38 9.37 -4.55
N SER A 257 -0.40 10.61 -4.05
CA SER A 257 -1.15 10.96 -2.84
C SER A 257 -2.65 10.68 -3.01
N MET A 258 -3.21 11.02 -4.16
CA MET A 258 -4.61 10.73 -4.51
C MET A 258 -4.85 9.22 -4.62
N TYR A 259 -3.94 8.48 -5.26
CA TYR A 259 -3.98 7.02 -5.30
C TYR A 259 -4.00 6.39 -3.91
N MET A 260 -3.14 6.86 -2.99
CA MET A 260 -3.10 6.35 -1.61
C MET A 260 -4.42 6.61 -0.88
N LEU A 261 -4.96 7.81 -1.03
CA LEU A 261 -6.21 8.20 -0.38
C LEU A 261 -7.40 7.38 -0.89
N MET A 262 -7.51 7.19 -2.21
CA MET A 262 -8.53 6.34 -2.81
C MET A 262 -8.35 4.86 -2.44
N THR A 263 -7.11 4.39 -2.34
CA THR A 263 -6.83 3.02 -1.87
C THR A 263 -7.32 2.83 -0.44
N ARG A 264 -7.14 3.83 0.43
CA ARG A 264 -7.68 3.81 1.79
C ARG A 264 -9.21 3.76 1.81
N MET A 265 -9.89 4.55 0.95
CA MET A 265 -11.35 4.53 0.82
C MET A 265 -11.89 3.17 0.36
N LEU A 266 -11.13 2.46 -0.49
CA LEU A 266 -11.53 1.18 -1.08
C LEU A 266 -11.07 -0.03 -0.27
N ALA A 267 -10.17 0.12 0.70
CA ALA A 267 -9.53 -0.99 1.42
C ALA A 267 -10.51 -1.96 2.08
N ASN A 268 -11.65 -1.45 2.59
CA ASN A 268 -12.70 -2.25 3.23
C ASN A 268 -13.80 -2.72 2.26
N ARG A 269 -13.76 -2.28 0.99
CA ARG A 269 -14.81 -2.56 0.00
C ARG A 269 -14.34 -3.49 -1.11
N GLU A 270 -13.04 -3.62 -1.28
CA GLU A 270 -12.41 -4.32 -2.40
C GLU A 270 -11.40 -5.36 -1.92
N THR A 271 -11.23 -6.43 -2.69
CA THR A 271 -10.22 -7.42 -2.39
C THR A 271 -8.81 -6.92 -2.75
N PRO A 272 -7.78 -7.26 -1.96
CA PRO A 272 -6.39 -6.87 -2.30
C PRO A 272 -5.98 -7.33 -3.70
N GLU A 273 -6.45 -8.50 -4.11
CA GLU A 273 -6.16 -9.10 -5.41
C GLU A 273 -6.71 -8.24 -6.56
N SER A 274 -7.96 -7.76 -6.44
CA SER A 274 -8.55 -6.88 -7.46
C SER A 274 -7.87 -5.50 -7.46
N LEU A 275 -7.56 -4.95 -6.28
CA LEU A 275 -6.87 -3.67 -6.17
C LEU A 275 -5.52 -3.70 -6.92
N VAL A 276 -4.72 -4.75 -6.73
CA VAL A 276 -3.40 -4.87 -7.38
C VAL A 276 -3.53 -5.08 -8.88
N PHE A 277 -4.37 -6.01 -9.32
CA PHE A 277 -4.54 -6.34 -10.74
C PHE A 277 -5.10 -5.17 -11.55
N ILE A 278 -6.20 -4.58 -11.08
CA ILE A 278 -6.88 -3.46 -11.77
C ILE A 278 -5.97 -2.24 -11.87
N SER A 279 -5.10 -2.00 -10.87
CA SER A 279 -4.11 -0.91 -10.93
C SER A 279 -3.11 -1.01 -12.07
N ALA A 280 -2.82 -2.21 -12.54
CA ALA A 280 -1.93 -2.43 -13.68
C ALA A 280 -2.72 -2.62 -14.99
N PHE A 281 -3.77 -3.42 -14.97
CA PHE A 281 -4.51 -3.80 -16.16
C PHE A 281 -5.29 -2.65 -16.80
N VAL A 282 -6.04 -1.88 -16.03
CA VAL A 282 -6.87 -0.80 -16.56
C VAL A 282 -6.02 0.29 -17.23
N PRO A 283 -4.97 0.85 -16.59
CA PRO A 283 -4.14 1.85 -17.27
C PRO A 283 -3.38 1.27 -18.47
N MET A 284 -2.94 0.01 -18.41
CA MET A 284 -2.33 -0.65 -19.56
C MET A 284 -3.27 -0.61 -20.78
N VAL A 285 -4.54 -1.02 -20.60
CA VAL A 285 -5.53 -1.00 -21.68
C VAL A 285 -5.80 0.43 -22.16
N LEU A 286 -5.96 1.38 -21.25
CA LEU A 286 -6.26 2.78 -21.59
C LEU A 286 -5.09 3.50 -22.27
N LEU A 287 -3.84 3.13 -21.97
CA LEU A 287 -2.65 3.70 -22.62
C LEU A 287 -2.35 3.05 -23.98
N THR A 288 -2.89 1.86 -24.27
CA THR A 288 -2.62 1.14 -25.52
C THR A 288 -2.90 1.97 -26.78
N PRO A 289 -4.01 2.74 -26.90
CA PRO A 289 -4.23 3.57 -28.09
C PRO A 289 -3.15 4.64 -28.29
N ALA A 290 -2.62 5.21 -27.20
CA ALA A 290 -1.59 6.25 -27.30
C ALA A 290 -0.23 5.70 -27.75
N LEU A 291 0.00 4.39 -27.67
CA LEU A 291 1.21 3.74 -28.18
C LEU A 291 1.30 3.74 -29.72
N ILE A 292 0.19 3.88 -30.43
CA ILE A 292 0.19 3.95 -31.90
C ILE A 292 1.17 5.02 -32.39
N TRP A 293 1.27 6.15 -31.65
CA TRP A 293 2.18 7.25 -31.98
C TRP A 293 3.49 7.24 -31.18
N ASN A 294 3.62 6.38 -30.18
CA ASN A 294 4.77 6.33 -29.26
C ASN A 294 5.33 4.91 -29.15
N TRP A 295 5.21 4.13 -30.21
CA TRP A 295 5.70 2.75 -30.22
C TRP A 295 7.23 2.72 -30.36
N THR A 296 7.92 2.52 -29.25
CA THR A 296 9.38 2.43 -29.17
C THR A 296 9.79 1.12 -28.52
N PRO A 297 9.58 -0.02 -29.22
CA PRO A 297 9.90 -1.33 -28.63
C PRO A 297 11.42 -1.47 -28.42
N PRO A 298 11.83 -2.33 -27.46
CA PRO A 298 13.24 -2.62 -27.27
C PRO A 298 13.83 -3.23 -28.56
N THR A 299 14.95 -2.67 -29.01
CA THR A 299 15.65 -3.11 -30.23
C THR A 299 16.81 -4.05 -29.93
N THR A 300 17.25 -4.10 -28.67
CA THR A 300 18.37 -4.94 -28.22
C THR A 300 17.92 -5.86 -27.08
N LEU A 301 18.63 -6.98 -26.92
CA LEU A 301 18.36 -7.91 -25.82
C LEU A 301 18.52 -7.26 -24.43
N PRO A 302 19.55 -6.44 -24.16
CA PRO A 302 19.64 -5.72 -22.90
C PRO A 302 18.43 -4.80 -22.61
N GLN A 303 17.95 -4.05 -23.61
CA GLN A 303 16.74 -3.22 -23.45
C GLN A 303 15.52 -4.08 -23.11
N LEU A 304 15.33 -5.21 -23.79
CA LEU A 304 14.23 -6.12 -23.50
C LEU A 304 14.29 -6.65 -22.05
N VAL A 305 15.48 -7.05 -21.60
CA VAL A 305 15.69 -7.49 -20.22
C VAL A 305 15.33 -6.38 -19.23
N LEU A 306 15.81 -5.15 -19.46
CA LEU A 306 15.49 -4.01 -18.58
C LEU A 306 13.97 -3.73 -18.55
N VAL A 307 13.29 -3.77 -19.69
CA VAL A 307 11.84 -3.59 -19.77
C VAL A 307 11.09 -4.67 -18.98
N LEU A 308 11.51 -5.92 -19.10
CA LEU A 308 10.88 -7.02 -18.35
C LEU A 308 11.14 -6.90 -16.84
N THR A 309 12.34 -6.49 -16.44
CA THR A 309 12.67 -6.32 -15.01
C THR A 309 11.88 -5.21 -14.33
N LEU A 310 11.43 -4.17 -15.06
CA LEU A 310 10.54 -3.13 -14.49
C LEU A 310 9.26 -3.73 -13.89
N GLY A 311 8.59 -4.62 -14.62
CA GLY A 311 7.38 -5.29 -14.12
C GLY A 311 7.66 -6.21 -12.95
N VAL A 312 8.80 -6.92 -12.98
CA VAL A 312 9.24 -7.80 -11.89
C VAL A 312 9.55 -6.98 -10.63
N TYR A 313 10.34 -5.92 -10.73
CA TYR A 313 10.64 -5.05 -9.59
C TYR A 313 9.38 -4.41 -9.00
N GLY A 314 8.45 -3.96 -9.86
CA GLY A 314 7.17 -3.44 -9.43
C GLY A 314 6.35 -4.49 -8.67
N LEU A 315 6.22 -5.70 -9.20
CA LEU A 315 5.47 -6.78 -8.57
C LEU A 315 6.09 -7.22 -7.24
N VAL A 316 7.39 -7.53 -7.25
CA VAL A 316 8.10 -7.99 -6.05
C VAL A 316 8.14 -6.91 -4.98
N GLY A 317 8.42 -5.66 -5.37
CA GLY A 317 8.42 -4.52 -4.45
C GLY A 317 7.06 -4.34 -3.76
N HIS A 318 5.97 -4.30 -4.53
CA HIS A 318 4.62 -4.21 -3.95
C HIS A 318 4.25 -5.42 -3.10
N PHE A 319 4.62 -6.63 -3.51
CA PHE A 319 4.37 -7.84 -2.73
C PHE A 319 5.08 -7.78 -1.36
N LEU A 320 6.37 -7.47 -1.35
CA LEU A 320 7.16 -7.33 -0.12
C LEU A 320 6.62 -6.21 0.77
N PHE A 321 6.24 -5.08 0.16
CA PHE A 321 5.64 -3.94 0.85
C PHE A 321 4.36 -4.34 1.58
N VAL A 322 3.41 -4.95 0.88
CA VAL A 322 2.14 -5.41 1.47
C VAL A 322 2.39 -6.44 2.58
N ARG A 323 3.31 -7.38 2.36
CA ARG A 323 3.68 -8.40 3.37
C ARG A 323 4.30 -7.77 4.62
N ALA A 324 5.17 -6.78 4.47
CA ALA A 324 5.75 -6.06 5.60
C ALA A 324 4.67 -5.41 6.48
N TYR A 325 3.71 -4.71 5.85
CA TYR A 325 2.60 -4.06 6.56
C TYR A 325 1.56 -5.01 7.17
N LYS A 326 1.54 -6.27 6.74
CA LYS A 326 0.78 -7.32 7.45
C LYS A 326 1.46 -7.81 8.74
N LEU A 327 2.78 -7.69 8.82
CA LEU A 327 3.57 -8.16 9.97
C LEU A 327 3.83 -7.08 11.01
N ALA A 328 3.78 -5.80 10.63
CA ALA A 328 4.04 -4.69 11.53
C ALA A 328 3.22 -3.45 11.15
N SER A 329 2.97 -2.58 12.14
CA SER A 329 2.20 -1.36 11.94
C SER A 329 2.93 -0.36 11.03
N THR A 330 2.15 0.46 10.32
CA THR A 330 2.68 1.55 9.47
C THR A 330 3.66 2.44 10.22
N GLY A 331 3.32 2.86 11.44
CA GLY A 331 4.21 3.68 12.25
C GLY A 331 5.53 3.00 12.65
N ALA A 332 5.59 1.65 12.71
CA ALA A 332 6.83 0.93 12.99
C ALA A 332 7.74 0.85 11.74
N LEU A 333 7.16 0.68 10.55
CA LEU A 333 7.90 0.46 9.31
C LEU A 333 8.27 1.76 8.58
N ALA A 334 7.51 2.84 8.77
CA ALA A 334 7.71 4.08 8.04
C ALA A 334 9.16 4.66 8.11
N PRO A 335 9.91 4.61 9.24
CA PRO A 335 11.29 5.06 9.23
C PRO A 335 12.19 4.31 8.25
N TYR A 336 11.92 3.03 8.03
CA TYR A 336 12.72 2.21 7.13
C TYR A 336 12.46 2.50 5.66
N THR A 337 11.33 3.13 5.29
CA THR A 337 11.10 3.58 3.91
C THR A 337 12.04 4.71 3.53
N TYR A 338 12.50 5.55 4.46
CA TYR A 338 13.46 6.62 4.18
C TYR A 338 14.84 6.10 3.74
N VAL A 339 15.14 4.81 3.94
CA VAL A 339 16.35 4.15 3.41
C VAL A 339 16.36 4.19 1.86
N GLN A 340 15.22 4.47 1.22
CA GLN A 340 15.18 4.70 -0.23
C GLN A 340 16.05 5.89 -0.66
N ILE A 341 16.15 6.94 0.15
CA ILE A 341 16.95 8.12 -0.19
C ILE A 341 18.43 7.75 -0.38
N PRO A 342 19.14 7.15 0.60
CA PRO A 342 20.52 6.74 0.38
C PRO A 342 20.69 5.72 -0.76
N PHE A 343 19.73 4.84 -0.99
CA PHE A 343 19.76 3.96 -2.16
C PHE A 343 19.68 4.75 -3.47
N MET A 344 18.78 5.72 -3.58
CA MET A 344 18.65 6.55 -4.78
C MET A 344 19.89 7.41 -5.03
N VAL A 345 20.52 7.95 -3.97
CA VAL A 345 21.81 8.66 -4.08
C VAL A 345 22.90 7.70 -4.56
N LEU A 346 23.01 6.51 -3.96
CA LEU A 346 24.00 5.52 -4.33
C LEU A 346 23.86 5.07 -5.79
N PHE A 347 22.65 4.70 -6.20
CA PHE A 347 22.38 4.27 -7.57
C PHE A 347 22.48 5.44 -8.57
N GLY A 348 22.10 6.66 -8.16
CA GLY A 348 22.32 7.87 -8.95
C GLY A 348 23.79 8.10 -9.24
N TRP A 349 24.62 7.98 -8.21
CA TRP A 349 26.07 8.12 -8.37
C TRP A 349 26.70 6.98 -9.19
N VAL A 350 26.42 5.72 -8.83
CA VAL A 350 27.06 4.56 -9.46
C VAL A 350 26.65 4.40 -10.93
N LEU A 351 25.36 4.62 -11.25
CA LEU A 351 24.83 4.36 -12.60
C LEU A 351 24.87 5.60 -13.51
N PHE A 352 24.76 6.80 -12.96
CA PHE A 352 24.62 8.03 -13.76
C PHE A 352 25.67 9.07 -13.45
N GLY A 353 26.51 8.88 -12.42
CA GLY A 353 27.47 9.89 -11.95
C GLY A 353 26.81 11.06 -11.23
N ASP A 354 25.51 10.98 -10.92
CA ASP A 354 24.70 12.03 -10.30
C ASP A 354 24.95 12.08 -8.79
N LEU A 355 25.59 13.15 -8.31
CA LEU A 355 25.67 13.45 -6.87
C LEU A 355 24.84 14.68 -6.56
N PRO A 356 23.95 14.62 -5.55
CA PRO A 356 23.18 15.78 -5.11
C PRO A 356 24.11 16.88 -4.61
N ASP A 357 23.86 18.11 -5.04
CA ASP A 357 24.58 19.26 -4.54
C ASP A 357 24.10 19.71 -3.13
N GLY A 358 24.79 20.68 -2.51
CA GLY A 358 24.50 21.12 -1.15
C GLY A 358 23.04 21.54 -0.92
N PRO A 359 22.46 22.44 -1.74
CA PRO A 359 21.05 22.82 -1.61
C PRO A 359 20.08 21.66 -1.83
N THR A 360 20.36 20.72 -2.73
CA THR A 360 19.54 19.51 -2.90
C THR A 360 19.58 18.64 -1.64
N LEU A 361 20.78 18.43 -1.06
CA LEU A 361 20.91 17.70 0.22
C LEU A 361 20.20 18.40 1.37
N LEU A 362 20.25 19.74 1.42
CA LEU A 362 19.51 20.51 2.41
C LEU A 362 18.00 20.33 2.26
N GLY A 363 17.48 20.44 1.04
CA GLY A 363 16.05 20.21 0.75
C GLY A 363 15.59 18.80 1.12
N ILE A 364 16.36 17.77 0.75
CA ILE A 364 16.14 16.36 1.14
C ILE A 364 16.06 16.23 2.66
N SER A 365 17.01 16.83 3.37
CA SER A 365 17.07 16.79 4.85
C SER A 365 15.84 17.44 5.49
N ILE A 366 15.39 18.59 4.99
CA ILE A 366 14.19 19.27 5.47
C ILE A 366 12.95 18.38 5.27
N ILE A 367 12.78 17.78 4.07
CA ILE A 367 11.67 16.90 3.76
C ILE A 367 11.67 15.67 4.68
N ALA A 368 12.84 15.03 4.84
CA ALA A 368 12.99 13.88 5.72
C ALA A 368 12.66 14.20 7.18
N CYS A 369 13.13 15.33 7.69
CA CYS A 369 12.82 15.80 9.04
C CYS A 369 11.32 16.08 9.23
N ALA A 370 10.67 16.73 8.25
CA ALA A 370 9.23 17.00 8.29
C ALA A 370 8.39 15.72 8.30
N GLY A 371 8.74 14.75 7.45
CA GLY A 371 8.08 13.46 7.41
C GLY A 371 8.30 12.62 8.67
N LEU A 372 9.54 12.58 9.18
CA LEU A 372 9.86 11.89 10.42
C LEU A 372 9.14 12.52 11.63
N TYR A 373 9.01 13.83 11.68
CA TYR A 373 8.26 14.53 12.73
C TYR A 373 6.79 14.06 12.76
N ILE A 374 6.12 13.99 11.61
CA ILE A 374 4.73 13.50 11.55
C ILE A 374 4.65 12.06 12.07
N LEU A 375 5.55 11.18 11.62
CA LEU A 375 5.57 9.79 12.08
C LEU A 375 5.76 9.66 13.59
N LEU A 376 6.67 10.41 14.18
CA LEU A 376 6.89 10.40 15.61
C LEU A 376 5.66 10.92 16.37
N ARG A 377 5.02 11.96 15.86
CA ARG A 377 3.81 12.53 16.45
C ARG A 377 2.62 11.57 16.39
N GLU A 378 2.42 10.90 15.27
CA GLU A 378 1.36 9.86 15.16
C GLU A 378 1.58 8.70 16.14
N ARG A 379 2.83 8.28 16.32
CA ARG A 379 3.18 7.27 17.33
C ARG A 379 2.88 7.74 18.76
N GLN A 380 3.16 9.00 19.08
CA GLN A 380 2.85 9.56 20.38
C GLN A 380 1.35 9.58 20.63
N LEU A 381 0.56 10.12 19.69
CA LEU A 381 -0.91 10.17 19.80
C LEU A 381 -1.52 8.78 19.97
N ALA A 382 -1.07 7.80 19.18
CA ALA A 382 -1.53 6.42 19.30
C ALA A 382 -1.15 5.78 20.65
N ARG A 383 -0.04 6.18 21.29
CA ARG A 383 0.33 5.75 22.64
C ARG A 383 -0.54 6.40 23.71
N GLU A 384 -0.78 7.70 23.60
CA GLU A 384 -1.64 8.48 24.51
C GLU A 384 -3.07 7.92 24.51
N GLU A 385 -3.63 7.62 23.32
CA GLU A 385 -4.96 7.02 23.19
C GLU A 385 -5.03 5.63 23.83
N ARG A 386 -4.03 4.77 23.60
CA ARG A 386 -3.96 3.44 24.24
C ARG A 386 -3.84 3.54 25.75
N ALA A 387 -3.07 4.48 26.28
CA ALA A 387 -2.95 4.68 27.73
C ALA A 387 -4.27 5.15 28.32
N ALA A 388 -4.99 6.07 27.66
CA ALA A 388 -6.30 6.53 28.07
C ALA A 388 -7.37 5.43 28.10
N LEU A 389 -7.30 4.46 27.15
CA LEU A 389 -8.19 3.30 27.11
C LEU A 389 -7.83 2.22 28.13
N ALA A 390 -6.57 2.09 28.52
CA ALA A 390 -6.11 1.13 29.52
C ALA A 390 -6.35 1.59 30.97
N GLY A 391 -6.55 2.89 31.19
CA GLY A 391 -6.85 3.49 32.50
C GLY A 391 -8.36 3.60 32.81
N LYS A 392 -9.22 3.17 31.89
CA LYS A 392 -10.68 2.98 32.07
C LYS A 392 -11.02 1.52 32.25
#